data_c7655de778c6ae9bd31015f2cd972ac1
#
_entry.id   c7655de778c6ae9bd31015f2cd972ac1
#
_cell.length_a   1.000
_cell.length_b   1.000
_cell.length_c   1.000
_cell.angle_alpha   90.00
_cell.angle_beta   90.00
_cell.angle_gamma   90.00
#
_symmetry.space_group_name_H-M   'P 1'
#
loop_
_entity.id
_entity.type
_entity.pdbx_description
1 polymer ?
#
loop_
_entity_poly.entity_id
_entity_poly.type
_entity_poly.pdbx_seq_one_letter_code
_entity_poly.pdbx_strand_id
1 'polypeptide(L)'
;MPNRHVARDISYASSARSRSGRALIRVLENATGRLGLIRRADGYDLEVAAGANFWNVMVERYGLTLDVVAGALDDIPREGPLVVIANHPYGILDGLMMGHILARTRGDFRILANSVFRRAEELNRVILPISFDETREAQRQNIETRKECLRYLGEGGAIGVFPGGTVATAAKPFGRPMDPGWRGFTARMITKSEATVLPIFFEGHNSRLFQLASHLHYTLRMALLIKEFRARIDEPVRLAIGEPIPPERIRPHARDTRALMDFLRAQTYALSPSPVNFTDYGFEFEDRYRPEGSRVY
;
A
#
# COMPACT_ATOMS: atom_id res chain seq x y z
N MET A 1 -17.61 -25.07 3.22
CA MET A 1 -17.14 -24.56 1.92
C MET A 1 -15.63 -24.70 1.92
N PRO A 2 -14.96 -25.15 0.84
CA PRO A 2 -13.51 -25.25 0.87
C PRO A 2 -12.92 -23.87 1.09
N ASN A 3 -12.03 -23.74 2.08
CA ASN A 3 -11.32 -22.50 2.38
C ASN A 3 -10.70 -21.94 1.10
N ARG A 4 -11.08 -20.73 0.71
CA ARG A 4 -10.46 -20.05 -0.42
C ARG A 4 -9.07 -19.61 0.04
N HIS A 5 -8.05 -20.25 -0.49
CA HIS A 5 -6.66 -19.87 -0.25
C HIS A 5 -6.40 -18.44 -0.70
N VAL A 6 -5.95 -17.55 0.20
CA VAL A 6 -5.53 -16.16 -0.08
C VAL A 6 -4.63 -16.13 -1.31
N ALA A 7 -3.65 -17.05 -1.39
CA ALA A 7 -2.73 -17.11 -2.51
C ALA A 7 -3.41 -17.36 -3.87
N ARG A 8 -4.53 -18.07 -3.92
CA ARG A 8 -5.30 -18.27 -5.16
C ARG A 8 -6.08 -17.03 -5.58
N ASP A 9 -6.43 -16.17 -4.62
CA ASP A 9 -7.13 -14.91 -4.85
C ASP A 9 -6.16 -13.76 -5.20
N ILE A 10 -4.85 -13.93 -5.03
CA ILE A 10 -3.84 -12.97 -5.48
C ILE A 10 -3.93 -12.85 -7.01
N SER A 11 -4.59 -11.80 -7.47
CA SER A 11 -4.70 -11.45 -8.88
C SER A 11 -5.28 -10.07 -9.07
N TYR A 12 -4.73 -9.35 -9.99
CA TYR A 12 -5.24 -8.07 -10.45
C TYR A 12 -6.25 -8.18 -11.61
N ALA A 13 -6.63 -9.40 -12.02
CA ALA A 13 -7.58 -9.59 -13.13
C ALA A 13 -8.92 -8.87 -12.88
N SER A 14 -9.34 -8.72 -11.62
CA SER A 14 -10.56 -7.98 -11.27
C SER A 14 -10.49 -6.47 -11.56
N SER A 15 -9.31 -5.89 -11.73
CA SER A 15 -9.14 -4.48 -12.06
C SER A 15 -9.54 -4.13 -13.51
N ALA A 16 -9.58 -5.12 -14.41
CA ALA A 16 -10.00 -4.89 -15.78
C ALA A 16 -11.54 -4.87 -15.91
N ARG A 17 -12.06 -3.87 -16.61
CA ARG A 17 -13.50 -3.69 -16.85
C ARG A 17 -14.05 -4.76 -17.82
N SER A 18 -13.29 -5.14 -18.85
CA SER A 18 -13.72 -6.12 -19.85
C SER A 18 -13.40 -7.56 -19.48
N ARG A 19 -14.15 -8.53 -20.00
CA ARG A 19 -13.86 -9.97 -19.84
C ARG A 19 -12.53 -10.36 -20.47
N SER A 20 -12.25 -9.82 -21.67
CA SER A 20 -10.99 -10.05 -22.38
C SER A 20 -9.79 -9.49 -21.62
N GLY A 21 -9.90 -8.29 -21.05
CA GLY A 21 -8.87 -7.70 -20.18
C GLY A 21 -8.60 -8.56 -18.95
N ARG A 22 -9.65 -9.07 -18.29
CA ARG A 22 -9.50 -10.00 -17.16
C ARG A 22 -8.79 -11.29 -17.54
N ALA A 23 -9.16 -11.88 -18.70
CA ALA A 23 -8.50 -13.09 -19.20
C ALA A 23 -7.03 -12.82 -19.53
N LEU A 24 -6.73 -11.71 -20.20
CA LEU A 24 -5.36 -11.32 -20.54
C LEU A 24 -4.49 -11.14 -19.28
N ILE A 25 -4.98 -10.40 -18.28
CA ILE A 25 -4.25 -10.26 -17.01
C ILE A 25 -3.97 -11.63 -16.40
N ARG A 26 -4.97 -12.50 -16.30
CA ARG A 26 -4.83 -13.82 -15.70
C ARG A 26 -3.81 -14.70 -16.45
N VAL A 27 -3.80 -14.66 -17.76
CA VAL A 27 -2.83 -15.41 -18.58
C VAL A 27 -1.41 -14.89 -18.32
N LEU A 28 -1.22 -13.57 -18.34
CA LEU A 28 0.08 -12.96 -18.09
C LEU A 28 0.57 -13.21 -16.65
N GLU A 29 -0.29 -13.09 -15.65
CA GLU A 29 0.05 -13.41 -14.26
C GLU A 29 0.51 -14.85 -14.10
N ASN A 30 -0.22 -15.81 -14.70
CA ASN A 30 0.13 -17.24 -14.63
C ASN A 30 1.47 -17.51 -15.33
N ALA A 31 1.69 -16.91 -16.50
CA ALA A 31 2.94 -17.03 -17.25
C ALA A 31 4.14 -16.40 -16.52
N THR A 32 3.91 -15.32 -15.76
CA THR A 32 4.99 -14.54 -15.11
C THR A 32 5.23 -14.91 -13.66
N GLY A 33 4.49 -15.89 -13.09
CA GLY A 33 4.87 -16.47 -11.79
C GLY A 33 3.78 -16.64 -10.76
N ARG A 34 2.54 -16.27 -11.03
CA ARG A 34 1.42 -16.43 -10.08
C ARG A 34 1.31 -17.85 -9.54
N LEU A 35 1.46 -18.88 -10.39
CA LEU A 35 1.39 -20.28 -9.96
C LEU A 35 2.52 -20.66 -8.99
N GLY A 36 3.70 -20.06 -9.15
CA GLY A 36 4.82 -20.20 -8.21
C GLY A 36 4.52 -19.57 -6.84
N LEU A 37 3.90 -18.39 -6.83
CA LEU A 37 3.46 -17.74 -5.59
C LEU A 37 2.42 -18.57 -4.84
N ILE A 38 1.44 -19.14 -5.56
CA ILE A 38 0.42 -20.02 -4.97
C ILE A 38 1.06 -21.26 -4.33
N ARG A 39 2.01 -21.92 -5.03
CA ARG A 39 2.71 -23.08 -4.50
C ARG A 39 3.53 -22.76 -3.26
N ARG A 40 4.17 -21.59 -3.24
CA ARG A 40 4.98 -21.16 -2.11
C ARG A 40 4.16 -20.86 -0.87
N ALA A 41 2.95 -20.34 -1.04
CA ALA A 41 2.00 -20.10 0.04
C ALA A 41 1.23 -21.36 0.47
N ASP A 42 1.35 -22.50 -0.24
CA ASP A 42 0.55 -23.70 0.04
C ASP A 42 0.75 -24.20 1.48
N GLY A 43 -0.34 -24.48 2.18
CA GLY A 43 -0.33 -24.92 3.59
C GLY A 43 -0.23 -23.79 4.63
N TYR A 44 -0.21 -22.49 4.24
CA TYR A 44 -0.22 -21.37 5.19
C TYR A 44 -1.43 -21.41 6.13
N ASP A 45 -2.57 -21.86 5.61
CA ASP A 45 -3.85 -21.96 6.34
C ASP A 45 -3.77 -22.95 7.52
N LEU A 46 -2.98 -24.01 7.41
CA LEU A 46 -2.74 -24.95 8.50
C LEU A 46 -1.93 -24.30 9.62
N GLU A 47 -0.92 -23.52 9.29
CA GLU A 47 -0.11 -22.80 10.28
C GLU A 47 -0.94 -21.72 10.99
N VAL A 48 -1.74 -20.97 10.23
CA VAL A 48 -2.64 -19.96 10.80
C VAL A 48 -3.72 -20.60 11.67
N ALA A 49 -4.28 -21.73 11.26
CA ALA A 49 -5.23 -22.50 12.07
C ALA A 49 -4.60 -23.05 13.36
N ALA A 50 -3.29 -23.33 13.34
CA ALA A 50 -2.51 -23.70 14.53
C ALA A 50 -2.13 -22.52 15.42
N GLY A 51 -2.55 -21.29 15.08
CA GLY A 51 -2.34 -20.08 15.89
C GLY A 51 -1.17 -19.20 15.43
N ALA A 52 -0.49 -19.55 14.33
CA ALA A 52 0.57 -18.69 13.79
C ALA A 52 0.00 -17.39 13.19
N ASN A 53 0.75 -16.32 13.31
CA ASN A 53 0.34 -15.03 12.73
C ASN A 53 0.45 -15.07 11.20
N PHE A 54 -0.65 -14.80 10.51
CA PHE A 54 -0.74 -14.80 9.05
C PHE A 54 0.38 -14.01 8.36
N TRP A 55 0.69 -12.82 8.84
CA TRP A 55 1.69 -11.93 8.22
C TRP A 55 3.10 -12.50 8.34
N ASN A 56 3.44 -13.08 9.48
CA ASN A 56 4.72 -13.74 9.70
C ASN A 56 4.86 -14.97 8.80
N VAL A 57 3.82 -15.82 8.77
CA VAL A 57 3.79 -17.01 7.91
C VAL A 57 4.00 -16.65 6.45
N MET A 58 3.32 -15.62 5.96
CA MET A 58 3.44 -15.22 4.55
C MET A 58 4.81 -14.63 4.22
N VAL A 59 5.40 -13.84 5.13
CA VAL A 59 6.76 -13.30 4.97
C VAL A 59 7.78 -14.43 4.91
N GLU A 60 7.71 -15.41 5.82
CA GLU A 60 8.58 -16.58 5.84
C GLU A 60 8.44 -17.45 4.59
N ARG A 61 7.21 -17.75 4.18
CA ARG A 61 6.93 -18.56 2.99
C ARG A 61 7.42 -17.93 1.69
N TYR A 62 7.41 -16.59 1.60
CA TYR A 62 7.98 -15.88 0.47
C TYR A 62 9.49 -15.61 0.63
N GLY A 63 10.12 -16.06 1.72
CA GLY A 63 11.56 -15.88 1.99
C GLY A 63 11.93 -14.39 2.10
N LEU A 64 10.98 -13.56 2.52
CA LEU A 64 11.21 -12.13 2.69
C LEU A 64 11.86 -11.87 4.05
N THR A 65 12.76 -10.89 4.09
CA THR A 65 13.35 -10.41 5.32
C THR A 65 13.21 -8.89 5.42
N LEU A 66 13.07 -8.40 6.64
CA LEU A 66 12.99 -6.97 6.90
C LEU A 66 14.40 -6.41 7.13
N ASP A 67 14.85 -5.53 6.25
CA ASP A 67 16.13 -4.80 6.37
C ASP A 67 15.84 -3.34 6.69
N VAL A 68 15.90 -3.00 7.99
CA VAL A 68 15.67 -1.63 8.49
C VAL A 68 16.96 -0.86 8.42
N VAL A 69 17.10 0.02 7.44
CA VAL A 69 18.33 0.79 7.16
C VAL A 69 18.45 2.07 7.99
N ALA A 70 17.34 2.56 8.57
CA ALA A 70 17.32 3.69 9.50
C ALA A 70 16.10 3.59 10.42
N GLY A 71 16.21 4.08 11.65
CA GLY A 71 15.23 3.90 12.72
C GLY A 71 15.18 2.46 13.21
N ALA A 72 14.18 2.12 14.02
CA ALA A 72 14.01 0.78 14.57
C ALA A 72 12.52 0.43 14.71
N LEU A 73 12.18 -0.88 14.76
CA LEU A 73 10.81 -1.32 15.04
C LEU A 73 10.34 -0.89 16.43
N ASP A 74 11.27 -0.74 17.37
CA ASP A 74 10.96 -0.31 18.73
C ASP A 74 10.63 1.19 18.83
N ASP A 75 10.95 1.98 17.80
CA ASP A 75 10.53 3.39 17.69
C ASP A 75 9.04 3.54 17.36
N ILE A 76 8.38 2.45 16.94
CA ILE A 76 6.95 2.46 16.59
C ILE A 76 6.11 2.50 17.88
N PRO A 77 5.25 3.54 18.07
CA PRO A 77 4.40 3.63 19.25
C PRO A 77 3.54 2.38 19.43
N ARG A 78 3.65 1.71 20.55
CA ARG A 78 2.93 0.45 20.82
C ARG A 78 1.48 0.67 21.24
N GLU A 79 1.15 1.87 21.74
CA GLU A 79 -0.17 2.25 22.23
C GLU A 79 -0.61 3.60 21.68
N GLY A 80 -1.88 3.91 21.85
CA GLY A 80 -2.51 5.14 21.40
C GLY A 80 -2.81 5.18 19.90
N PRO A 81 -3.56 6.19 19.43
CA PRO A 81 -3.96 6.31 18.03
C PRO A 81 -2.74 6.54 17.13
N LEU A 82 -2.54 5.67 16.14
CA LEU A 82 -1.40 5.68 15.24
C LEU A 82 -1.83 5.57 13.77
N VAL A 83 -1.32 6.44 12.93
CA VAL A 83 -1.43 6.32 11.47
C VAL A 83 -0.03 6.12 10.88
N VAL A 84 0.24 4.93 10.36
CA VAL A 84 1.48 4.63 9.65
C VAL A 84 1.28 4.96 8.18
N ILE A 85 2.09 5.87 7.66
CA ILE A 85 2.08 6.31 6.26
C ILE A 85 3.33 5.79 5.55
N ALA A 86 3.20 5.37 4.29
CA ALA A 86 4.35 4.95 3.50
C ALA A 86 4.21 5.30 2.02
N ASN A 87 5.36 5.42 1.32
CA ASN A 87 5.41 5.35 -0.14
C ASN A 87 5.05 3.94 -0.62
N HIS A 88 4.71 3.79 -1.89
CA HIS A 88 4.15 2.54 -2.43
C HIS A 88 4.91 2.02 -3.67
N PRO A 89 6.19 1.62 -3.53
CA PRO A 89 7.03 1.28 -4.69
C PRO A 89 6.69 -0.05 -5.36
N TYR A 90 6.18 -1.05 -4.63
CA TYR A 90 6.08 -2.43 -5.11
C TYR A 90 4.63 -2.96 -5.23
N GLY A 91 3.68 -2.43 -4.49
CA GLY A 91 2.30 -2.89 -4.49
C GLY A 91 2.00 -3.91 -3.40
N ILE A 92 1.67 -5.17 -3.73
CA ILE A 92 1.32 -6.20 -2.74
C ILE A 92 2.41 -6.37 -1.68
N LEU A 93 3.68 -6.29 -2.08
CA LEU A 93 4.82 -6.46 -1.18
C LEU A 93 4.80 -5.43 -0.05
N ASP A 94 4.57 -4.17 -0.38
CA ASP A 94 4.53 -3.10 0.63
C ASP A 94 3.39 -3.32 1.62
N GLY A 95 2.22 -3.76 1.12
CA GLY A 95 1.07 -4.11 1.95
C GLY A 95 1.37 -5.29 2.88
N LEU A 96 2.05 -6.32 2.39
CA LEU A 96 2.47 -7.47 3.19
C LEU A 96 3.46 -7.07 4.29
N MET A 97 4.46 -6.27 3.94
CA MET A 97 5.46 -5.80 4.90
C MET A 97 4.88 -4.82 5.93
N MET A 98 3.96 -3.94 5.52
CA MET A 98 3.21 -3.08 6.44
C MET A 98 2.42 -3.91 7.45
N GLY A 99 1.72 -4.95 6.99
CA GLY A 99 1.00 -5.87 7.85
C GLY A 99 1.92 -6.64 8.81
N HIS A 100 3.07 -7.10 8.33
CA HIS A 100 4.07 -7.77 9.14
C HIS A 100 4.65 -6.86 10.25
N ILE A 101 4.98 -5.61 9.90
CA ILE A 101 5.47 -4.62 10.85
C ILE A 101 4.41 -4.36 11.93
N LEU A 102 3.18 -4.05 11.52
CA LEU A 102 2.09 -3.73 12.44
C LEU A 102 1.66 -4.93 13.30
N ALA A 103 1.70 -6.15 12.76
CA ALA A 103 1.45 -7.37 13.54
C ALA A 103 2.46 -7.56 14.67
N ARG A 104 3.73 -7.23 14.45
CA ARG A 104 4.80 -7.36 15.44
C ARG A 104 4.81 -6.25 16.48
N THR A 105 4.37 -5.05 16.12
CA THR A 105 4.48 -3.86 16.98
C THR A 105 3.18 -3.50 17.67
N ARG A 106 2.03 -3.81 17.06
CA ARG A 106 0.71 -3.43 17.56
C ARG A 106 -0.20 -4.63 17.85
N GLY A 107 0.03 -5.77 17.21
CA GLY A 107 -0.84 -6.95 17.30
C GLY A 107 -2.16 -6.76 16.55
N ASP A 108 -3.08 -5.90 17.05
CA ASP A 108 -4.29 -5.50 16.31
C ASP A 108 -4.03 -4.19 15.53
N PHE A 109 -4.47 -4.18 14.28
CA PHE A 109 -4.30 -3.04 13.37
C PHE A 109 -5.26 -3.13 12.19
N ARG A 110 -5.34 -2.05 11.41
CA ARG A 110 -6.06 -2.02 10.14
C ARG A 110 -5.16 -1.47 9.03
N ILE A 111 -5.48 -1.82 7.78
CA ILE A 111 -4.81 -1.26 6.59
C ILE A 111 -5.88 -0.71 5.65
N LEU A 112 -5.72 0.54 5.23
CA LEU A 112 -6.52 1.13 4.16
C LEU A 112 -6.05 0.59 2.82
N ALA A 113 -6.88 -0.20 2.15
CA ALA A 113 -6.57 -0.79 0.85
C ALA A 113 -7.82 -0.96 -0.02
N ASN A 114 -7.63 -1.32 -1.29
CA ASN A 114 -8.74 -1.60 -2.19
C ASN A 114 -9.57 -2.79 -1.68
N SER A 115 -10.89 -2.69 -1.82
CA SER A 115 -11.85 -3.71 -1.37
C SER A 115 -11.59 -5.12 -1.95
N VAL A 116 -10.88 -5.22 -3.08
CA VAL A 116 -10.51 -6.49 -3.70
C VAL A 116 -9.69 -7.40 -2.77
N PHE A 117 -8.92 -6.82 -1.85
CA PHE A 117 -8.12 -7.56 -0.88
C PHE A 117 -8.94 -8.19 0.25
N ARG A 118 -10.19 -7.81 0.44
CA ARG A 118 -11.10 -8.40 1.46
C ARG A 118 -11.60 -9.80 1.12
N ARG A 119 -11.25 -10.35 -0.04
CA ARG A 119 -11.71 -11.69 -0.46
C ARG A 119 -11.15 -12.81 0.39
N ALA A 120 -10.00 -12.60 1.00
CA ALA A 120 -9.39 -13.54 1.91
C ALA A 120 -9.87 -13.27 3.35
N GLU A 121 -10.18 -14.31 4.10
CA GLU A 121 -10.76 -14.19 5.44
C GLU A 121 -9.82 -13.45 6.40
N GLU A 122 -8.53 -13.77 6.36
CA GLU A 122 -7.49 -13.17 7.19
C GLU A 122 -7.34 -11.68 6.90
N LEU A 123 -7.42 -11.29 5.63
CA LEU A 123 -7.35 -9.90 5.20
C LEU A 123 -8.66 -9.14 5.46
N ASN A 124 -9.81 -9.83 5.41
CA ASN A 124 -11.10 -9.18 5.60
C ASN A 124 -11.25 -8.50 6.98
N ARG A 125 -10.59 -9.05 8.00
CA ARG A 125 -10.58 -8.48 9.36
C ARG A 125 -9.70 -7.24 9.49
N VAL A 126 -8.67 -7.13 8.65
CA VAL A 126 -7.64 -6.09 8.73
C VAL A 126 -7.88 -4.97 7.70
N ILE A 127 -8.43 -5.29 6.53
CA ILE A 127 -8.61 -4.30 5.47
C ILE A 127 -9.82 -3.41 5.71
N LEU A 128 -9.54 -2.10 5.83
CA LEU A 128 -10.54 -1.04 5.71
C LEU A 128 -10.65 -0.65 4.23
N PRO A 129 -11.80 -0.92 3.59
CA PRO A 129 -11.90 -0.82 2.13
C PRO A 129 -12.00 0.64 1.68
N ILE A 130 -11.16 1.03 0.74
CA ILE A 130 -11.28 2.31 0.03
C ILE A 130 -11.50 2.06 -1.45
N SER A 131 -12.37 2.84 -2.07
CA SER A 131 -12.60 2.82 -3.51
C SER A 131 -12.24 4.18 -4.12
N PHE A 132 -11.56 4.12 -5.26
CA PHE A 132 -11.23 5.31 -6.06
C PHE A 132 -12.24 5.54 -7.20
N ASP A 133 -13.27 4.69 -7.33
CA ASP A 133 -14.33 4.85 -8.31
C ASP A 133 -15.17 6.09 -8.00
N GLU A 134 -15.78 6.67 -9.04
CA GLU A 134 -16.62 7.88 -8.93
C GLU A 134 -18.11 7.56 -8.73
N THR A 135 -18.43 6.32 -8.40
CA THR A 135 -19.81 5.90 -8.17
C THR A 135 -20.35 6.37 -6.83
N ARG A 136 -21.67 6.48 -6.70
CA ARG A 136 -22.35 6.80 -5.43
C ARG A 136 -22.08 5.72 -4.37
N GLU A 137 -21.97 4.47 -4.78
CA GLU A 137 -21.63 3.32 -3.94
C GLU A 137 -20.22 3.47 -3.37
N ALA A 138 -19.24 3.81 -4.19
CA ALA A 138 -17.86 4.06 -3.76
C ALA A 138 -17.79 5.23 -2.77
N GLN A 139 -18.53 6.32 -3.03
CA GLN A 139 -18.59 7.46 -2.11
C GLN A 139 -19.20 7.08 -0.75
N ARG A 140 -20.30 6.32 -0.74
CA ARG A 140 -20.91 5.80 0.49
C ARG A 140 -19.93 4.89 1.25
N GLN A 141 -19.31 3.94 0.56
CA GLN A 141 -18.27 3.07 1.15
C GLN A 141 -17.16 3.90 1.79
N ASN A 142 -16.63 4.90 1.09
CA ASN A 142 -15.56 5.74 1.62
C ASN A 142 -15.98 6.56 2.84
N ILE A 143 -17.24 6.98 2.93
CA ILE A 143 -17.80 7.66 4.11
C ILE A 143 -17.84 6.68 5.30
N GLU A 144 -18.38 5.47 5.11
CA GLU A 144 -18.45 4.45 6.17
C GLU A 144 -17.04 4.01 6.60
N THR A 145 -16.14 3.77 5.66
CA THR A 145 -14.73 3.47 5.98
C THR A 145 -14.09 4.58 6.81
N ARG A 146 -14.36 5.85 6.51
CA ARG A 146 -13.83 6.97 7.30
C ARG A 146 -14.38 6.98 8.72
N LYS A 147 -15.66 6.74 8.90
CA LYS A 147 -16.28 6.64 10.24
C LYS A 147 -15.61 5.52 11.04
N GLU A 148 -15.41 4.36 10.41
CA GLU A 148 -14.75 3.22 11.03
C GLU A 148 -13.29 3.51 11.38
N CYS A 149 -12.52 4.18 10.49
CA CYS A 149 -11.17 4.64 10.80
C CYS A 149 -11.13 5.53 12.05
N LEU A 150 -12.03 6.52 12.11
CA LEU A 150 -12.07 7.46 13.24
C LEU A 150 -12.48 6.76 14.54
N ARG A 151 -13.46 5.85 14.50
CA ARG A 151 -13.82 5.03 15.64
C ARG A 151 -12.64 4.21 16.15
N TYR A 152 -12.00 3.45 15.24
CA TYR A 152 -10.89 2.57 15.57
C TYR A 152 -9.66 3.33 16.11
N LEU A 153 -9.32 4.48 15.52
CA LEU A 153 -8.27 5.35 16.03
C LEU A 153 -8.64 5.94 17.41
N GLY A 154 -9.91 6.32 17.61
CA GLY A 154 -10.41 6.81 18.92
C GLY A 154 -10.30 5.76 20.04
N GLU A 155 -10.28 4.48 19.70
CA GLU A 155 -10.05 3.35 20.61
C GLU A 155 -8.54 3.04 20.79
N GLY A 156 -7.66 3.87 20.28
CA GLY A 156 -6.21 3.69 20.38
C GLY A 156 -5.62 2.76 19.31
N GLY A 157 -6.36 2.46 18.24
CA GLY A 157 -5.95 1.56 17.17
C GLY A 157 -4.84 2.12 16.27
N ALA A 158 -4.25 1.24 15.46
CA ALA A 158 -3.22 1.59 14.46
C ALA A 158 -3.73 1.33 13.04
N ILE A 159 -3.54 2.30 12.13
CA ILE A 159 -3.93 2.18 10.72
C ILE A 159 -2.73 2.42 9.81
N GLY A 160 -2.41 1.42 8.96
CA GLY A 160 -1.46 1.56 7.86
C GLY A 160 -2.13 2.10 6.60
N VAL A 161 -1.46 3.00 5.89
CA VAL A 161 -1.97 3.58 4.66
C VAL A 161 -0.86 3.94 3.68
N PHE A 162 -1.14 3.77 2.39
CA PHE A 162 -0.33 4.26 1.26
C PHE A 162 -1.07 5.44 0.62
N PRO A 163 -0.77 6.69 1.04
CA PRO A 163 -1.63 7.82 0.69
C PRO A 163 -1.62 8.19 -0.80
N GLY A 164 -0.62 7.73 -1.55
CA GLY A 164 -0.56 7.87 -3.01
C GLY A 164 -1.69 7.12 -3.74
N GLY A 165 -2.26 6.08 -3.11
CA GLY A 165 -3.38 5.30 -3.62
C GLY A 165 -3.07 4.42 -4.83
N THR A 166 -1.86 4.47 -5.35
CA THR A 166 -1.38 3.64 -6.46
C THR A 166 0.12 3.38 -6.33
N VAL A 167 0.60 2.33 -6.99
CA VAL A 167 2.03 1.96 -7.00
C VAL A 167 2.85 3.04 -7.69
N ALA A 168 3.98 3.41 -7.08
CA ALA A 168 4.88 4.45 -7.56
C ALA A 168 5.30 4.21 -9.03
N THR A 169 5.10 5.24 -9.84
CA THR A 169 5.39 5.21 -11.27
C THR A 169 6.11 6.50 -11.66
N ALA A 170 7.12 6.39 -12.51
CA ALA A 170 7.84 7.56 -12.98
C ALA A 170 6.92 8.50 -13.77
N ALA A 171 7.04 9.81 -13.57
CA ALA A 171 6.26 10.79 -14.33
C ALA A 171 6.55 10.71 -15.85
N LYS A 172 7.77 10.33 -16.23
CA LYS A 172 8.21 10.07 -17.60
C LYS A 172 8.77 8.64 -17.69
N PRO A 173 8.73 7.96 -18.86
CA PRO A 173 9.10 6.54 -19.01
C PRO A 173 10.44 6.13 -18.42
N PHE A 174 11.43 7.00 -18.43
CA PHE A 174 12.79 6.72 -17.93
C PHE A 174 13.13 7.52 -16.66
N GLY A 175 12.17 8.23 -16.09
CA GLY A 175 12.34 8.96 -14.85
C GLY A 175 12.47 8.08 -13.61
N ARG A 176 12.62 8.71 -12.46
CA ARG A 176 12.59 8.05 -11.15
C ARG A 176 11.12 7.73 -10.78
N PRO A 177 10.80 6.48 -10.43
CA PRO A 177 9.49 6.14 -9.92
C PRO A 177 9.24 6.80 -8.56
N MET A 178 8.09 7.45 -8.42
CA MET A 178 7.65 8.10 -7.21
C MET A 178 6.12 7.98 -7.09
N ASP A 179 5.61 8.19 -5.88
CA ASP A 179 4.16 8.30 -5.70
C ASP A 179 3.63 9.55 -6.40
N PRO A 180 2.40 9.53 -6.91
CA PRO A 180 1.69 10.74 -7.29
C PRO A 180 1.39 11.61 -6.08
N GLY A 181 0.62 12.68 -6.26
CA GLY A 181 0.12 13.50 -5.16
C GLY A 181 -0.66 12.66 -4.14
N TRP A 182 -0.36 12.81 -2.85
CA TRP A 182 -1.01 12.07 -1.80
C TRP A 182 -2.45 12.53 -1.56
N ARG A 183 -3.36 11.58 -1.29
CA ARG A 183 -4.81 11.80 -1.27
C ARG A 183 -5.31 12.44 0.02
N GLY A 184 -6.21 13.41 -0.10
CA GLY A 184 -6.78 14.15 1.02
C GLY A 184 -7.68 13.32 1.96
N PHE A 185 -8.01 12.08 1.63
CA PHE A 185 -8.71 11.17 2.55
C PHE A 185 -7.89 10.96 3.82
N THR A 186 -6.59 10.69 3.67
CA THR A 186 -5.66 10.48 4.78
C THR A 186 -5.51 11.72 5.66
N ALA A 187 -5.41 12.92 5.06
CA ALA A 187 -5.34 14.15 5.83
C ALA A 187 -6.55 14.33 6.77
N ARG A 188 -7.76 14.11 6.24
CA ARG A 188 -9.00 14.25 7.04
C ARG A 188 -9.11 13.22 8.16
N MET A 189 -8.57 12.02 7.95
CA MET A 189 -8.50 11.00 8.98
C MET A 189 -7.55 11.43 10.10
N ILE A 190 -6.33 11.83 9.75
CA ILE A 190 -5.31 12.26 10.70
C ILE A 190 -5.76 13.46 11.53
N THR A 191 -6.26 14.52 10.87
CA THR A 191 -6.64 15.76 11.56
C THR A 191 -7.83 15.60 12.51
N LYS A 192 -8.73 14.62 12.25
CA LYS A 192 -9.90 14.40 13.10
C LYS A 192 -9.65 13.40 14.23
N SER A 193 -8.67 12.53 14.11
CA SER A 193 -8.34 11.52 15.12
C SER A 193 -7.28 11.98 16.12
N GLU A 194 -6.60 13.08 15.84
CA GLU A 194 -5.42 13.51 16.59
C GLU A 194 -4.37 12.38 16.78
N ALA A 195 -4.28 11.49 15.79
CA ALA A 195 -3.36 10.38 15.81
C ALA A 195 -1.91 10.84 15.61
N THR A 196 -0.99 10.19 16.28
CA THR A 196 0.44 10.25 15.92
C THR A 196 0.62 9.66 14.52
N VAL A 197 1.45 10.29 13.69
CA VAL A 197 1.76 9.81 12.34
C VAL A 197 3.18 9.26 12.29
N LEU A 198 3.36 8.04 11.80
CA LEU A 198 4.66 7.42 11.62
C LEU A 198 4.97 7.27 10.14
N PRO A 199 5.99 7.95 9.59
CA PRO A 199 6.41 7.75 8.22
C PRO A 199 7.33 6.53 8.09
N ILE A 200 7.07 5.69 7.08
CA ILE A 200 7.96 4.59 6.65
C ILE A 200 8.28 4.79 5.18
N PHE A 201 9.55 4.68 4.82
CA PHE A 201 9.99 4.73 3.43
C PHE A 201 10.48 3.35 2.99
N PHE A 202 9.78 2.74 2.02
CA PHE A 202 10.23 1.53 1.34
C PHE A 202 11.21 1.90 0.23
N GLU A 203 12.43 1.35 0.28
CA GLU A 203 13.46 1.62 -0.71
C GLU A 203 13.26 0.79 -1.97
N GLY A 204 13.50 1.40 -3.12
CA GLY A 204 13.47 0.75 -4.42
C GLY A 204 12.23 1.07 -5.26
N HIS A 205 12.02 0.26 -6.28
CA HIS A 205 10.94 0.44 -7.25
C HIS A 205 10.76 -0.79 -8.12
N ASN A 206 9.63 -0.90 -8.79
CA ASN A 206 9.35 -1.90 -9.82
C ASN A 206 10.22 -1.69 -11.08
N SER A 207 10.40 -2.76 -11.84
CA SER A 207 11.29 -2.83 -12.99
C SER A 207 11.00 -1.77 -14.08
N ARG A 208 11.98 -1.50 -14.93
CA ARG A 208 11.81 -0.63 -16.12
C ARG A 208 10.69 -1.12 -17.04
N LEU A 209 10.52 -2.44 -17.16
CA LEU A 209 9.43 -3.01 -17.93
C LEU A 209 8.05 -2.61 -17.35
N PHE A 210 7.91 -2.68 -16.02
CA PHE A 210 6.69 -2.23 -15.35
C PHE A 210 6.45 -0.73 -15.58
N GLN A 211 7.50 0.10 -15.49
CA GLN A 211 7.39 1.54 -15.73
C GLN A 211 6.89 1.84 -17.15
N LEU A 212 7.51 1.24 -18.17
CA LEU A 212 7.10 1.39 -19.56
C LEU A 212 5.67 0.89 -19.82
N ALA A 213 5.35 -0.30 -19.34
CA ALA A 213 4.00 -0.88 -19.47
C ALA A 213 2.94 0.01 -18.81
N SER A 214 3.29 0.66 -17.71
CA SER A 214 2.38 1.58 -17.00
C SER A 214 2.02 2.82 -17.83
N HIS A 215 2.92 3.30 -18.65
CA HIS A 215 2.64 4.41 -19.59
C HIS A 215 1.90 3.97 -20.84
N LEU A 216 2.04 2.70 -21.23
CA LEU A 216 1.39 2.18 -22.46
C LEU A 216 -0.07 1.81 -22.22
N HIS A 217 -0.37 1.06 -21.17
CA HIS A 217 -1.72 0.59 -20.92
C HIS A 217 -1.94 0.08 -19.50
N TYR A 218 -3.04 0.52 -18.87
CA TYR A 218 -3.41 0.14 -17.50
C TYR A 218 -3.46 -1.39 -17.29
N THR A 219 -4.02 -2.15 -18.25
CA THR A 219 -4.11 -3.62 -18.14
C THR A 219 -2.74 -4.28 -18.10
N LEU A 220 -1.76 -3.79 -18.87
CA LEU A 220 -0.38 -4.31 -18.88
C LEU A 220 0.29 -4.02 -17.52
N ARG A 221 0.12 -2.81 -17.01
CA ARG A 221 0.57 -2.44 -15.68
C ARG A 221 0.08 -3.43 -14.62
N MET A 222 -1.23 -3.69 -14.58
CA MET A 222 -1.83 -4.58 -13.60
C MET A 222 -1.36 -6.03 -13.75
N ALA A 223 -1.19 -6.50 -14.98
CA ALA A 223 -0.70 -7.85 -15.27
C ALA A 223 0.74 -8.10 -14.81
N LEU A 224 1.57 -7.05 -14.74
CA LEU A 224 2.98 -7.17 -14.36
C LEU A 224 3.21 -7.10 -12.85
N LEU A 225 2.26 -6.65 -12.03
CA LEU A 225 2.45 -6.54 -10.59
C LEU A 225 2.80 -7.89 -9.93
N ILE A 226 2.24 -8.98 -10.41
CA ILE A 226 2.57 -10.34 -9.93
C ILE A 226 4.01 -10.71 -10.28
N LYS A 227 4.48 -10.35 -11.48
CA LYS A 227 5.87 -10.53 -11.90
C LYS A 227 6.83 -9.74 -10.99
N GLU A 228 6.49 -8.50 -10.71
CA GLU A 228 7.30 -7.64 -9.84
C GLU A 228 7.37 -8.19 -8.41
N PHE A 229 6.27 -8.69 -7.86
CA PHE A 229 6.27 -9.35 -6.55
C PHE A 229 7.14 -10.62 -6.57
N ARG A 230 6.98 -11.48 -7.58
CA ARG A 230 7.81 -12.68 -7.72
C ARG A 230 9.31 -12.36 -7.76
N ALA A 231 9.70 -11.27 -8.39
CA ALA A 231 11.09 -10.85 -8.49
C ALA A 231 11.71 -10.41 -7.15
N ARG A 232 10.90 -10.30 -6.09
CA ARG A 232 11.33 -9.92 -4.74
C ARG A 232 11.31 -11.07 -3.75
N ILE A 233 10.87 -12.27 -4.16
CA ILE A 233 10.92 -13.46 -3.32
C ILE A 233 12.38 -13.79 -3.01
N ASP A 234 12.63 -14.22 -1.75
CA ASP A 234 13.95 -14.55 -1.22
C ASP A 234 14.91 -13.37 -1.13
N GLU A 235 14.39 -12.12 -1.20
CA GLU A 235 15.17 -10.90 -1.14
C GLU A 235 14.83 -10.07 0.11
N PRO A 236 15.77 -9.30 0.65
CA PRO A 236 15.48 -8.37 1.72
C PRO A 236 14.62 -7.20 1.22
N VAL A 237 13.65 -6.80 2.05
CA VAL A 237 12.86 -5.60 1.82
C VAL A 237 13.44 -4.49 2.68
N ARG A 238 14.13 -3.56 2.02
CA ARG A 238 14.80 -2.45 2.66
C ARG A 238 13.85 -1.30 2.91
N LEU A 239 13.87 -0.79 4.14
CA LEU A 239 13.03 0.35 4.52
C LEU A 239 13.69 1.20 5.62
N ALA A 240 13.24 2.44 5.73
CA ALA A 240 13.58 3.34 6.81
C ALA A 240 12.32 3.68 7.61
N ILE A 241 12.44 3.68 8.93
CA ILE A 241 11.38 4.07 9.87
C ILE A 241 11.75 5.46 10.39
N GLY A 242 10.83 6.42 10.23
CA GLY A 242 11.03 7.78 10.70
C GLY A 242 10.58 7.98 12.13
N GLU A 243 10.87 9.15 12.65
CA GLU A 243 10.38 9.56 13.96
C GLU A 243 8.87 9.76 13.96
N PRO A 244 8.16 9.36 15.04
CA PRO A 244 6.75 9.66 15.19
C PRO A 244 6.49 11.17 15.16
N ILE A 245 5.53 11.57 14.33
CA ILE A 245 5.10 12.97 14.19
C ILE A 245 3.86 13.17 15.06
N PRO A 246 3.98 13.89 16.19
CA PRO A 246 2.87 14.09 17.11
C PRO A 246 1.85 15.08 16.53
N PRO A 247 0.60 15.10 17.06
CA PRO A 247 -0.48 15.97 16.57
C PRO A 247 -0.11 17.46 16.54
N GLU A 248 0.73 17.91 17.46
CA GLU A 248 1.20 19.31 17.56
C GLU A 248 1.94 19.76 16.31
N ARG A 249 2.71 18.87 15.69
CA ARG A 249 3.43 19.13 14.42
C ARG A 249 2.52 19.07 13.20
N ILE A 250 1.35 18.46 13.31
CA ILE A 250 0.35 18.32 12.25
C ILE A 250 -0.60 19.52 12.22
N ARG A 251 -0.99 20.05 13.40
CA ARG A 251 -1.96 21.14 13.55
C ARG A 251 -1.69 22.38 12.68
N PRO A 252 -0.45 22.85 12.49
CA PRO A 252 -0.19 24.00 11.60
C PRO A 252 -0.63 23.76 10.15
N HIS A 253 -0.62 22.53 9.68
CA HIS A 253 -0.98 22.15 8.31
C HIS A 253 -2.45 21.71 8.18
N ALA A 254 -3.19 21.55 9.29
CA ALA A 254 -4.50 20.90 9.33
C ALA A 254 -5.60 21.63 8.54
N ARG A 255 -5.44 22.94 8.31
CA ARG A 255 -6.42 23.77 7.57
C ARG A 255 -6.33 23.59 6.05
N ASP A 256 -5.18 23.21 5.55
CA ASP A 256 -4.93 22.93 4.12
C ASP A 256 -4.60 21.44 3.93
N THR A 257 -5.57 20.71 3.41
CA THR A 257 -5.44 19.27 3.16
C THR A 257 -4.26 18.94 2.24
N ARG A 258 -3.99 19.80 1.23
CA ARG A 258 -2.89 19.60 0.28
C ARG A 258 -1.55 19.85 0.96
N ALA A 259 -1.42 20.98 1.64
CA ALA A 259 -0.20 21.31 2.37
C ALA A 259 0.15 20.25 3.43
N LEU A 260 -0.86 19.70 4.14
CA LEU A 260 -0.63 18.59 5.06
C LEU A 260 -0.10 17.35 4.35
N MET A 261 -0.69 16.95 3.22
CA MET A 261 -0.26 15.75 2.50
C MET A 261 1.13 15.94 1.87
N ASP A 262 1.44 17.13 1.37
CA ASP A 262 2.77 17.46 0.86
C ASP A 262 3.83 17.45 1.99
N PHE A 263 3.50 17.97 3.16
CA PHE A 263 4.35 17.90 4.35
C PHE A 263 4.63 16.44 4.74
N LEU A 264 3.59 15.61 4.90
CA LEU A 264 3.74 14.22 5.30
C LEU A 264 4.51 13.39 4.24
N ARG A 265 4.26 13.67 2.96
CA ARG A 265 5.00 13.06 1.86
C ARG A 265 6.48 13.44 1.92
N ALA A 266 6.79 14.72 2.15
CA ALA A 266 8.16 15.20 2.29
C ALA A 266 8.87 14.51 3.48
N GLN A 267 8.22 14.38 4.64
CA GLN A 267 8.77 13.65 5.79
C GLN A 267 9.08 12.19 5.45
N THR A 268 8.21 11.52 4.69
CA THR A 268 8.43 10.13 4.28
C THR A 268 9.57 10.01 3.28
N TYR A 269 9.62 10.84 2.24
CA TYR A 269 10.68 10.79 1.24
C TYR A 269 12.05 11.29 1.75
N ALA A 270 12.08 12.10 2.80
CA ALA A 270 13.32 12.49 3.48
C ALA A 270 14.04 11.32 4.16
N LEU A 271 13.33 10.20 4.41
CA LEU A 271 13.92 8.96 4.93
C LEU A 271 14.68 8.17 3.86
N SER A 272 14.61 8.57 2.60
CA SER A 272 15.31 7.87 1.53
C SER A 272 16.83 7.90 1.75
N PRO A 273 17.52 6.74 1.73
CA PRO A 273 18.97 6.70 1.86
C PRO A 273 19.71 7.32 0.64
N SER A 274 18.98 7.47 -0.48
CA SER A 274 19.49 8.15 -1.67
C SER A 274 18.78 9.51 -1.82
N PRO A 275 19.49 10.57 -2.26
CA PRO A 275 18.88 11.88 -2.47
C PRO A 275 17.64 11.82 -3.36
N VAL A 276 16.52 12.34 -2.88
CA VAL A 276 15.25 12.43 -3.61
C VAL A 276 14.76 13.87 -3.57
N ASN A 277 14.43 14.40 -4.72
CA ASN A 277 13.67 15.64 -4.75
C ASN A 277 12.20 15.32 -4.42
N PHE A 278 11.80 15.61 -3.18
CA PHE A 278 10.43 15.33 -2.70
C PHE A 278 9.35 16.22 -3.35
N THR A 279 9.73 17.25 -4.10
CA THR A 279 8.79 18.06 -4.90
C THR A 279 8.43 17.39 -6.23
N ASP A 280 9.17 16.36 -6.64
CA ASP A 280 8.85 15.60 -7.84
C ASP A 280 7.72 14.62 -7.52
N TYR A 281 6.74 14.54 -8.40
CA TYR A 281 5.62 13.62 -8.31
C TYR A 281 5.73 12.53 -9.37
N GLY A 282 5.24 11.34 -9.01
CA GLY A 282 5.05 10.25 -9.95
C GLY A 282 3.89 10.48 -10.92
N PHE A 283 3.71 9.53 -11.83
CA PHE A 283 2.64 9.59 -12.82
C PHE A 283 1.26 9.46 -12.13
N GLU A 284 0.36 10.40 -12.48
CA GLU A 284 -1.01 10.41 -11.98
C GLU A 284 -1.94 9.72 -12.97
N PHE A 285 -2.55 8.61 -12.53
CA PHE A 285 -3.46 7.82 -13.36
C PHE A 285 -4.90 8.33 -13.34
N GLU A 286 -5.28 9.06 -12.30
CA GLU A 286 -6.64 9.58 -12.15
C GLU A 286 -6.72 11.02 -12.65
N ASP A 287 -7.53 11.28 -13.70
CA ASP A 287 -7.64 12.59 -14.36
C ASP A 287 -7.99 13.72 -13.40
N ARG A 288 -8.84 13.47 -12.41
CA ARG A 288 -9.26 14.46 -11.39
C ARG A 288 -8.13 14.99 -10.50
N TYR A 289 -7.00 14.30 -10.43
CA TYR A 289 -5.84 14.69 -9.64
C TYR A 289 -4.67 15.18 -10.49
N ARG A 290 -4.81 15.16 -11.82
CA ARG A 290 -3.79 15.69 -12.71
C ARG A 290 -3.74 17.21 -12.62
N PRO A 291 -2.55 17.82 -12.64
CA PRO A 291 -2.41 19.25 -12.79
C PRO A 291 -3.08 19.73 -14.11
N GLU A 292 -3.78 20.86 -14.06
CA GLU A 292 -4.34 21.48 -15.26
C GLU A 292 -3.21 21.72 -16.28
N GLY A 293 -3.39 21.23 -17.50
CA GLY A 293 -2.41 21.36 -18.60
C GLY A 293 -1.54 20.13 -18.89
N SER A 294 -1.56 19.07 -18.08
CA SER A 294 -0.86 17.83 -18.39
C SER A 294 -1.65 16.97 -19.39
N ARG A 295 -1.38 17.12 -20.69
CA ARG A 295 -1.92 16.20 -21.72
C ARG A 295 -1.14 14.88 -21.69
N VAL A 296 -1.86 13.77 -21.72
CA VAL A 296 -1.30 12.45 -22.04
C VAL A 296 -1.05 12.40 -23.54
N TYR A 297 0.17 12.12 -23.93
CA TYR A 297 0.49 11.75 -25.30
C TYR A 297 0.12 10.28 -25.54
#